data_8f77a30baf17e821da7c52aa8b4779b3
#
_entry.id   8f77a30baf17e821da7c52aa8b4779b3
#
_cell.length_a   1.000
_cell.length_b   1.000
_cell.length_c   1.000
_cell.angle_alpha   90.00
_cell.angle_beta   90.00
_cell.angle_gamma   90.00
#
_symmetry.space_group_name_H-M   'P 1'
#
loop_
_entity.id
_entity.type
_entity.pdbx_description
1 polymer ?
#
loop_
_entity_poly.entity_id
_entity_poly.type
_entity_poly.pdbx_seq_one_letter_code
_entity_poly.pdbx_strand_id
1 'polypeptide(L)'
;MLKRLVHRAAIKAEALVDRVRPASARPPLLEAYRGYATPEHLVVRGRVLTALSRETPEPDQSRWINFRQMVSLFLTDEVRNVEVTALEHGVSSASDEEGYLTLCVPRDKRSEGWVDVSVAIVAREDEAVAFPVHVPSGHARLGIISDIDDTIIHTGAHSRARNLWTTLTGNA
;
A
#
# COMPACT_ATOMS: atom_id res chain seq x y z
N MET A 1 -17.89 10.18 -26.69
CA MET A 1 -18.55 8.86 -26.72
C MET A 1 -17.56 7.71 -26.57
N LEU A 2 -16.49 7.66 -27.32
CA LEU A 2 -15.47 6.60 -27.28
C LEU A 2 -14.81 6.40 -25.91
N LYS A 3 -14.43 7.47 -25.19
CA LYS A 3 -13.81 7.40 -23.85
C LYS A 3 -14.71 6.69 -22.80
N ARG A 4 -16.05 6.90 -22.85
CA ARG A 4 -16.99 6.24 -21.97
C ARG A 4 -17.17 4.76 -22.28
N LEU A 5 -17.03 4.37 -23.55
CA LEU A 5 -17.09 2.98 -23.99
C LEU A 5 -15.84 2.21 -23.56
N VAL A 6 -14.66 2.81 -23.73
CA VAL A 6 -13.37 2.24 -23.28
C VAL A 6 -13.37 2.06 -21.76
N HIS A 7 -13.82 3.06 -21.01
CA HIS A 7 -13.91 2.99 -19.55
C HIS A 7 -14.87 1.89 -19.08
N ARG A 8 -16.05 1.75 -19.69
CA ARG A 8 -16.98 0.66 -19.39
C ARG A 8 -16.46 -0.71 -19.78
N ALA A 9 -15.70 -0.80 -20.87
CA ALA A 9 -15.07 -2.05 -21.29
C ALA A 9 -13.96 -2.46 -20.31
N ALA A 10 -13.17 -1.50 -19.81
CA ALA A 10 -12.14 -1.73 -18.79
C ALA A 10 -12.75 -2.26 -17.49
N ILE A 11 -13.80 -1.61 -16.96
CA ILE A 11 -14.51 -2.06 -15.74
C ILE A 11 -15.10 -3.47 -15.92
N LYS A 12 -15.67 -3.77 -17.08
CA LYS A 12 -16.21 -5.11 -17.35
C LYS A 12 -15.10 -6.16 -17.49
N ALA A 13 -13.96 -5.80 -18.04
CA ALA A 13 -12.79 -6.68 -18.13
C ALA A 13 -12.20 -6.97 -16.75
N GLU A 14 -12.08 -5.98 -15.88
CA GLU A 14 -11.70 -6.14 -14.46
C GLU A 14 -12.66 -7.10 -13.74
N ALA A 15 -13.98 -6.84 -13.80
CA ALA A 15 -14.98 -7.68 -13.17
C ALA A 15 -15.02 -9.13 -13.72
N LEU A 16 -14.61 -9.33 -14.97
CA LEU A 16 -14.50 -10.66 -15.57
C LEU A 16 -13.23 -11.38 -15.12
N VAL A 17 -12.11 -10.66 -15.02
CA VAL A 17 -10.84 -11.17 -14.49
C VAL A 17 -11.00 -11.60 -13.04
N ASP A 18 -11.67 -10.80 -12.22
CA ASP A 18 -11.95 -11.11 -10.81
C ASP A 18 -12.84 -12.33 -10.62
N ARG A 19 -13.76 -12.59 -11.57
CA ARG A 19 -14.60 -13.79 -11.55
C ARG A 19 -13.90 -15.08 -11.93
N VAL A 20 -12.85 -14.97 -12.76
CA VAL A 20 -12.12 -16.15 -13.30
C VAL A 20 -10.89 -16.48 -12.46
N ARG A 21 -10.46 -15.54 -11.59
CA ARG A 21 -9.34 -15.78 -10.69
C ARG A 21 -9.75 -16.75 -9.57
N PRO A 22 -9.11 -17.93 -9.48
CA PRO A 22 -9.25 -18.74 -8.29
C PRO A 22 -8.69 -17.92 -7.12
N ALA A 23 -9.44 -17.89 -6.00
CA ALA A 23 -8.95 -17.31 -4.76
C ALA A 23 -7.51 -17.80 -4.53
N SER A 24 -6.56 -16.89 -4.45
CA SER A 24 -5.15 -17.25 -4.30
C SER A 24 -5.03 -18.14 -3.07
N ALA A 25 -4.50 -19.34 -3.25
CA ALA A 25 -4.24 -20.28 -2.14
C ALA A 25 -3.12 -19.80 -1.20
N ARG A 26 -2.59 -18.58 -1.44
CA ARG A 26 -1.53 -17.99 -0.63
C ARG A 26 -2.12 -17.23 0.55
N PRO A 27 -1.50 -17.34 1.73
CA PRO A 27 -1.97 -16.62 2.91
C PRO A 27 -1.87 -15.11 2.69
N PRO A 28 -2.82 -14.32 3.23
CA PRO A 28 -2.75 -12.87 3.18
C PRO A 28 -1.54 -12.35 3.98
N LEU A 29 -0.92 -11.30 3.49
CA LEU A 29 0.18 -10.58 4.14
C LEU A 29 -0.22 -9.15 4.48
N LEU A 30 0.34 -8.62 5.56
CA LEU A 30 0.22 -7.22 5.94
C LEU A 30 1.35 -6.40 5.31
N GLU A 31 0.97 -5.34 4.62
CA GLU A 31 1.87 -4.31 4.15
C GLU A 31 1.70 -3.05 5.00
N ALA A 32 2.76 -2.69 5.75
CA ALA A 32 2.75 -1.52 6.62
C ALA A 32 3.01 -0.24 5.81
N TYR A 33 2.15 0.76 5.99
CA TYR A 33 2.37 2.13 5.52
C TYR A 33 2.78 3.02 6.68
N ARG A 34 3.35 4.18 6.34
CA ARG A 34 3.65 5.20 7.35
C ARG A 34 2.36 5.80 7.88
N GLY A 35 2.16 5.65 9.18
CA GLY A 35 1.07 6.26 9.91
C GLY A 35 1.44 7.65 10.45
N TYR A 36 0.48 8.27 11.10
CA TYR A 36 0.66 9.59 11.73
C TYR A 36 -0.09 9.66 13.05
N ALA A 37 0.32 10.62 13.92
CA ALA A 37 -0.36 10.85 15.18
C ALA A 37 -1.31 12.06 15.09
N THR A 38 -2.45 11.92 15.74
CA THR A 38 -3.32 13.02 16.16
C THR A 38 -3.00 13.38 17.62
N PRO A 39 -3.63 14.40 18.22
CA PRO A 39 -3.45 14.69 19.64
C PRO A 39 -3.75 13.52 20.58
N GLU A 40 -4.68 12.63 20.20
CA GLU A 40 -5.21 11.57 21.06
C GLU A 40 -4.92 10.16 20.56
N HIS A 41 -4.64 9.98 19.26
CA HIS A 41 -4.50 8.67 18.65
C HIS A 41 -3.27 8.56 17.74
N LEU A 42 -2.76 7.35 17.62
CA LEU A 42 -1.89 6.94 16.52
C LEU A 42 -2.79 6.36 15.43
N VAL A 43 -2.67 6.90 14.23
CA VAL A 43 -3.39 6.41 13.04
C VAL A 43 -2.46 5.49 12.28
N VAL A 44 -2.68 4.19 12.42
CA VAL A 44 -1.95 3.12 11.76
C VAL A 44 -2.60 2.85 10.42
N ARG A 45 -1.81 2.73 9.36
CA ARG A 45 -2.31 2.51 8.00
C ARG A 45 -1.53 1.42 7.30
N GLY A 46 -2.19 0.65 6.48
CA GLY A 46 -1.57 -0.39 5.69
C GLY A 46 -2.53 -1.04 4.71
N ARG A 47 -2.13 -2.18 4.21
CA ARG A 47 -2.90 -2.96 3.23
C ARG A 47 -2.76 -4.45 3.48
N VAL A 48 -3.82 -5.20 3.23
CA VAL A 48 -3.81 -6.66 3.21
C VAL A 48 -3.75 -7.11 1.76
N LEU A 49 -2.72 -7.87 1.43
CA LEU A 49 -2.47 -8.34 0.07
C LEU A 49 -2.27 -9.85 0.08
N THR A 50 -2.59 -10.53 -0.99
CA THR A 50 -2.09 -11.89 -1.19
C THR A 50 -0.59 -11.85 -1.47
N ALA A 51 0.14 -12.81 -0.90
CA ALA A 51 1.58 -12.93 -1.10
C ALA A 51 1.91 -13.12 -2.59
N LEU A 52 2.14 -12.02 -3.29
CA LEU A 52 2.90 -12.05 -4.52
C LEU A 52 4.38 -12.04 -4.14
N SER A 53 5.13 -12.94 -4.75
CA SER A 53 6.59 -12.92 -4.64
C SER A 53 7.07 -11.58 -5.18
N ARG A 54 7.33 -10.61 -4.30
CA ARG A 54 8.06 -9.40 -4.66
C ARG A 54 9.52 -9.82 -4.84
N GLU A 55 9.85 -10.21 -6.06
CA GLU A 55 11.25 -10.33 -6.44
C GLU A 55 11.85 -8.93 -6.40
N THR A 56 12.87 -8.74 -5.55
CA THR A 56 13.61 -7.47 -5.49
C THR A 56 14.24 -7.23 -6.86
N PRO A 57 14.04 -6.06 -7.49
CA PRO A 57 14.68 -5.76 -8.77
C PRO A 57 16.20 -5.84 -8.62
N GLU A 58 16.86 -6.63 -9.47
CA GLU A 58 18.31 -6.66 -9.50
C GLU A 58 18.82 -5.70 -10.59
N PRO A 59 19.96 -5.00 -10.35
CA PRO A 59 20.65 -4.27 -11.40
C PRO A 59 20.95 -5.22 -12.55
N ASP A 60 20.70 -4.83 -13.79
CA ASP A 60 20.92 -5.61 -15.04
C ASP A 60 19.87 -6.69 -15.38
N GLN A 61 18.69 -6.69 -14.76
CA GLN A 61 17.61 -7.58 -15.19
C GLN A 61 17.14 -7.30 -16.63
N SER A 62 16.73 -8.37 -17.35
CA SER A 62 16.20 -8.20 -18.69
C SER A 62 14.91 -7.38 -18.68
N ARG A 63 14.68 -6.57 -19.72
CA ARG A 63 13.46 -5.74 -19.88
C ARG A 63 12.17 -6.56 -19.80
N TRP A 64 12.22 -7.84 -20.17
CA TRP A 64 11.09 -8.75 -20.06
C TRP A 64 10.76 -9.10 -18.60
N ILE A 65 11.76 -9.26 -17.76
CA ILE A 65 11.59 -9.53 -16.32
C ILE A 65 10.99 -8.27 -15.66
N ASN A 66 11.51 -7.08 -15.97
CA ASN A 66 10.99 -5.82 -15.46
C ASN A 66 9.52 -5.61 -15.88
N PHE A 67 9.18 -5.89 -17.15
CA PHE A 67 7.80 -5.83 -17.62
C PHE A 67 6.89 -6.81 -16.87
N ARG A 68 7.32 -8.05 -16.66
CA ARG A 68 6.56 -9.05 -15.91
C ARG A 68 6.38 -8.66 -14.45
N GLN A 69 7.42 -8.11 -13.80
CA GLN A 69 7.35 -7.59 -12.44
C GLN A 69 6.40 -6.39 -12.37
N MET A 70 6.49 -5.45 -13.30
CA MET A 70 5.57 -4.32 -13.38
C MET A 70 4.11 -4.79 -13.52
N VAL A 71 3.84 -5.71 -14.44
CA VAL A 71 2.49 -6.28 -14.60
C VAL A 71 2.03 -6.99 -13.33
N SER A 72 2.93 -7.67 -12.60
CA SER A 72 2.59 -8.35 -11.34
C SER A 72 2.20 -7.36 -10.23
N LEU A 73 2.73 -6.12 -10.23
CA LEU A 73 2.33 -5.08 -9.28
C LEU A 73 0.88 -4.60 -9.50
N PHE A 74 0.42 -4.63 -10.78
CA PHE A 74 -0.99 -4.33 -11.11
C PHE A 74 -1.92 -5.53 -10.91
N LEU A 75 -1.37 -6.71 -10.68
CA LEU A 75 -2.11 -7.95 -10.47
C LEU A 75 -2.08 -8.40 -8.99
N THR A 76 -1.78 -7.49 -8.05
CA THR A 76 -1.93 -7.76 -6.61
C THR A 76 -3.40 -8.03 -6.31
N ASP A 77 -3.69 -9.21 -5.77
CA ASP A 77 -5.03 -9.50 -5.27
C ASP A 77 -5.17 -8.84 -3.88
N GLU A 78 -6.00 -7.84 -3.81
CA GLU A 78 -6.42 -7.21 -2.57
C GLU A 78 -7.28 -8.18 -1.77
N VAL A 79 -7.07 -8.24 -0.46
CA VAL A 79 -7.86 -9.11 0.40
C VAL A 79 -8.74 -8.26 1.31
N ARG A 80 -10.04 -8.29 1.02
CA ARG A 80 -11.07 -7.58 1.77
C ARG A 80 -11.56 -8.37 2.99
N ASN A 81 -12.11 -7.65 3.96
CA ASN A 81 -12.74 -8.21 5.15
C ASN A 81 -11.80 -9.09 5.99
N VAL A 82 -10.49 -8.81 5.97
CA VAL A 82 -9.54 -9.45 6.86
C VAL A 82 -9.48 -8.67 8.15
N GLU A 83 -9.79 -9.34 9.26
CA GLU A 83 -9.73 -8.75 10.58
C GLU A 83 -8.27 -8.68 11.06
N VAL A 84 -7.85 -7.49 11.44
CA VAL A 84 -6.52 -7.19 11.95
C VAL A 84 -6.61 -6.54 13.32
N THR A 85 -5.61 -6.75 14.16
CA THR A 85 -5.57 -6.21 15.51
C THR A 85 -4.22 -5.56 15.83
N ALA A 86 -4.26 -4.44 16.54
CA ALA A 86 -3.09 -3.85 17.19
C ALA A 86 -2.90 -4.56 18.54
N LEU A 87 -1.89 -5.42 18.63
CA LEU A 87 -1.73 -6.39 19.73
C LEU A 87 -1.65 -5.73 21.11
N GLU A 88 -0.86 -4.65 21.25
CA GLU A 88 -0.63 -3.98 22.52
C GLU A 88 -1.83 -3.15 22.99
N HIS A 89 -2.75 -2.82 22.08
CA HIS A 89 -3.87 -1.93 22.33
C HIS A 89 -5.24 -2.62 22.30
N GLY A 90 -5.30 -3.85 21.79
CA GLY A 90 -6.56 -4.60 21.66
C GLY A 90 -7.58 -3.92 20.72
N VAL A 91 -7.12 -3.08 19.80
CA VAL A 91 -7.97 -2.40 18.81
C VAL A 91 -7.95 -3.17 17.52
N SER A 92 -9.13 -3.53 17.02
CA SER A 92 -9.28 -4.29 15.77
C SER A 92 -10.01 -3.48 14.70
N SER A 93 -9.76 -3.81 13.44
CA SER A 93 -10.45 -3.29 12.27
C SER A 93 -10.44 -4.34 11.17
N ALA A 94 -11.28 -4.19 10.15
CA ALA A 94 -11.25 -5.04 8.98
C ALA A 94 -10.75 -4.26 7.75
N SER A 95 -10.07 -4.95 6.82
CA SER A 95 -9.69 -4.35 5.54
C SER A 95 -10.91 -4.06 4.68
N ASP A 96 -10.85 -2.97 3.92
CA ASP A 96 -11.90 -2.57 2.98
C ASP A 96 -11.90 -3.41 1.68
N GLU A 97 -12.71 -3.00 0.69
CA GLU A 97 -12.84 -3.70 -0.60
C GLU A 97 -11.53 -3.71 -1.41
N GLU A 98 -10.66 -2.74 -1.18
CA GLU A 98 -9.35 -2.60 -1.83
C GLU A 98 -8.20 -3.11 -0.94
N GLY A 99 -8.52 -3.77 0.17
CA GLY A 99 -7.56 -4.33 1.12
C GLY A 99 -6.93 -3.31 2.06
N TYR A 100 -7.29 -2.01 2.02
CA TYR A 100 -6.74 -1.03 2.94
C TYR A 100 -7.26 -1.22 4.36
N LEU A 101 -6.39 -0.96 5.31
CA LEU A 101 -6.71 -0.98 6.73
C LEU A 101 -6.31 0.33 7.40
N THR A 102 -7.11 0.71 8.39
CA THR A 102 -6.82 1.84 9.27
C THR A 102 -7.21 1.46 10.70
N LEU A 103 -6.27 1.61 11.62
CA LEU A 103 -6.50 1.43 13.05
C LEU A 103 -6.20 2.76 13.76
N CYS A 104 -7.08 3.14 14.68
CA CYS A 104 -6.89 4.30 15.56
C CYS A 104 -6.63 3.79 16.97
N VAL A 105 -5.37 3.73 17.38
CA VAL A 105 -4.99 3.29 18.72
C VAL A 105 -4.71 4.47 19.65
N PRO A 106 -4.99 4.37 20.95
CA PRO A 106 -4.71 5.45 21.90
C PRO A 106 -3.23 5.83 21.88
N ARG A 107 -2.94 7.13 21.89
CA ARG A 107 -1.57 7.64 21.91
C ARG A 107 -1.09 7.86 23.34
N ASP A 108 0.11 7.37 23.67
CA ASP A 108 0.83 7.87 24.84
C ASP A 108 1.30 9.30 24.55
N LYS A 109 0.92 10.25 25.41
CA LYS A 109 1.28 11.68 25.30
C LYS A 109 2.79 11.95 25.37
N ARG A 110 3.58 11.01 25.83
CA ARG A 110 5.05 11.10 25.91
C ARG A 110 5.77 10.66 24.65
N SER A 111 5.03 10.06 23.70
CA SER A 111 5.64 9.58 22.45
C SER A 111 5.98 10.74 21.52
N GLU A 112 7.19 10.75 20.98
CA GLU A 112 7.66 11.64 19.90
C GLU A 112 8.52 10.85 18.91
N GLY A 113 8.59 11.32 17.66
CA GLY A 113 9.36 10.68 16.61
C GLY A 113 8.63 9.49 15.99
N TRP A 114 9.37 8.46 15.64
CA TRP A 114 8.79 7.23 15.08
C TRP A 114 8.44 6.24 16.20
N VAL A 115 7.23 5.75 16.18
CA VAL A 115 6.70 4.73 17.09
C VAL A 115 6.19 3.57 16.25
N ASP A 116 6.59 2.36 16.59
CA ASP A 116 6.08 1.15 15.95
C ASP A 116 4.88 0.60 16.71
N VAL A 117 3.83 0.26 15.97
CA VAL A 117 2.65 -0.43 16.49
C VAL A 117 2.63 -1.83 15.90
N SER A 118 2.62 -2.86 16.75
CA SER A 118 2.55 -4.26 16.33
C SER A 118 1.15 -4.61 15.88
N VAL A 119 0.97 -4.91 14.59
CA VAL A 119 -0.32 -5.30 13.99
C VAL A 119 -0.24 -6.71 13.44
N ALA A 120 -1.25 -7.50 13.71
CA ALA A 120 -1.36 -8.86 13.18
C ALA A 120 -2.74 -9.12 12.58
N ILE A 121 -2.83 -10.12 11.71
CA ILE A 121 -4.09 -10.72 11.32
C ILE A 121 -4.59 -11.56 12.50
N VAL A 122 -5.85 -11.37 12.92
CA VAL A 122 -6.43 -12.02 14.12
C VAL A 122 -6.23 -13.53 14.13
N ALA A 123 -6.24 -14.18 12.98
CA ALA A 123 -5.99 -15.62 12.87
C ALA A 123 -4.49 -16.02 12.91
N ARG A 124 -3.55 -15.04 12.94
CA ARG A 124 -2.09 -15.26 12.88
C ARG A 124 -1.34 -14.20 13.68
N GLU A 125 -1.60 -14.14 14.97
CA GLU A 125 -1.01 -13.14 15.88
C GLU A 125 0.51 -13.31 16.05
N ASP A 126 1.03 -14.50 15.80
CA ASP A 126 2.47 -14.82 15.79
C ASP A 126 3.23 -14.22 14.61
N GLU A 127 2.53 -13.79 13.57
CA GLU A 127 3.11 -13.13 12.39
C GLU A 127 2.90 -11.60 12.42
N ALA A 128 3.07 -10.97 13.57
CA ALA A 128 2.87 -9.53 13.71
C ALA A 128 3.90 -8.72 12.90
N VAL A 129 3.42 -7.62 12.31
CA VAL A 129 4.21 -6.68 11.54
C VAL A 129 4.25 -5.34 12.27
N ALA A 130 5.44 -4.71 12.32
CA ALA A 130 5.61 -3.38 12.89
C ALA A 130 5.13 -2.31 11.88
N PHE A 131 4.21 -1.47 12.33
CA PHE A 131 3.65 -0.36 11.56
C PHE A 131 4.23 0.96 12.07
N PRO A 132 5.08 1.65 11.30
CA PRO A 132 5.72 2.88 11.74
C PRO A 132 4.72 4.05 11.72
N VAL A 133 4.59 4.73 12.85
CA VAL A 133 3.73 5.90 13.02
C VAL A 133 4.59 7.09 13.41
N HIS A 134 4.50 8.18 12.66
CA HIS A 134 5.21 9.41 12.99
C HIS A 134 4.41 10.25 13.97
N VAL A 135 5.04 10.56 15.10
CA VAL A 135 4.52 11.44 16.15
C VAL A 135 5.29 12.76 16.10
N PRO A 136 4.68 13.84 15.58
CA PRO A 136 5.33 15.13 15.54
C PRO A 136 5.70 15.61 16.95
N SER A 137 6.84 16.30 17.06
CA SER A 137 7.22 16.98 18.31
C SER A 137 6.15 18.00 18.71
N GLY A 138 5.90 18.14 20.00
CA GLY A 138 5.00 19.16 20.55
C GLY A 138 5.38 20.60 20.16
N HIS A 139 6.59 20.84 19.66
CA HIS A 139 7.07 22.11 19.13
C HIS A 139 6.87 22.30 17.63
N ALA A 140 6.45 21.28 16.91
CA ALA A 140 6.19 21.35 15.47
C ALA A 140 4.98 22.26 15.19
N ARG A 141 5.24 23.39 14.52
CA ARG A 141 4.21 24.39 14.19
C ARG A 141 3.71 24.30 12.75
N LEU A 142 4.43 23.58 11.89
CA LEU A 142 4.18 23.50 10.47
C LEU A 142 4.47 22.08 9.98
N GLY A 143 3.56 21.54 9.17
CA GLY A 143 3.77 20.34 8.37
C GLY A 143 3.74 20.70 6.90
N ILE A 144 4.66 20.15 6.11
CA ILE A 144 4.71 20.34 4.66
C ILE A 144 4.48 18.98 4.00
N ILE A 145 3.51 18.93 3.10
CA ILE A 145 3.26 17.79 2.20
C ILE A 145 3.55 18.30 0.80
N SER A 146 4.47 17.64 0.10
CA SER A 146 4.83 17.97 -1.28
C SER A 146 4.78 16.74 -2.14
N ASP A 147 4.31 16.92 -3.37
CA ASP A 147 4.51 15.99 -4.46
C ASP A 147 5.99 16.01 -4.89
N ILE A 148 6.49 14.93 -5.43
CA ILE A 148 7.89 14.78 -5.84
C ILE A 148 8.02 14.96 -7.35
N ASP A 149 7.18 14.26 -8.12
CA ASP A 149 7.26 14.25 -9.58
C ASP A 149 6.84 15.59 -10.18
N ASP A 150 7.72 16.19 -10.98
CA ASP A 150 7.58 17.51 -11.60
C ASP A 150 7.35 18.67 -10.62
N THR A 151 7.41 18.41 -9.31
CA THR A 151 7.35 19.42 -8.23
C THR A 151 8.72 19.67 -7.61
N ILE A 152 9.39 18.62 -7.15
CA ILE A 152 10.74 18.68 -6.55
C ILE A 152 11.78 18.19 -7.57
N ILE A 153 11.45 17.14 -8.32
CA ILE A 153 12.32 16.51 -9.33
C ILE A 153 11.64 16.62 -10.68
N HIS A 154 12.38 17.14 -11.68
CA HIS A 154 11.87 17.21 -13.02
C HIS A 154 11.93 15.85 -13.72
N THR A 155 10.85 15.08 -13.64
CA THR A 155 10.75 13.72 -14.19
C THR A 155 10.17 13.67 -15.59
N GLY A 156 9.51 14.75 -16.04
CA GLY A 156 8.80 14.81 -17.32
C GLY A 156 7.53 13.94 -17.31
N ALA A 157 6.93 13.72 -16.15
CA ALA A 157 5.71 12.94 -15.96
C ALA A 157 4.50 13.45 -16.76
N HIS A 158 4.52 14.71 -17.19
CA HIS A 158 3.53 15.31 -18.08
C HIS A 158 3.51 14.68 -19.48
N SER A 159 4.58 14.01 -19.93
CA SER A 159 4.66 13.35 -21.22
C SER A 159 4.29 11.87 -21.11
N ARG A 160 3.06 11.51 -21.52
CA ARG A 160 2.55 10.13 -21.47
C ARG A 160 3.45 9.13 -22.22
N ALA A 161 4.02 9.53 -23.36
CA ALA A 161 4.90 8.67 -24.15
C ALA A 161 6.23 8.41 -23.43
N ARG A 162 6.79 9.44 -22.79
CA ARG A 162 8.03 9.34 -22.01
C ARG A 162 7.83 8.49 -20.76
N ASN A 163 6.73 8.71 -20.03
CA ASN A 163 6.36 7.89 -18.87
C ASN A 163 6.22 6.42 -19.23
N LEU A 164 5.45 6.13 -20.29
CA LEU A 164 5.27 4.75 -20.73
C LEU A 164 6.61 4.12 -21.12
N TRP A 165 7.47 4.87 -21.82
CA TRP A 165 8.80 4.40 -22.20
C TRP A 165 9.68 4.13 -20.98
N THR A 166 9.73 5.07 -20.02
CA THR A 166 10.52 4.93 -18.79
C THR A 166 10.02 3.76 -17.94
N THR A 167 8.70 3.62 -17.80
CA THR A 167 8.08 2.51 -17.05
C THR A 167 8.39 1.14 -17.66
N LEU A 168 8.42 1.06 -19.00
CA LEU A 168 8.70 -0.20 -19.72
C LEU A 168 10.19 -0.54 -19.82
N THR A 169 11.08 0.45 -19.74
CA THR A 169 12.51 0.27 -19.99
C THR A 169 13.40 0.65 -18.81
N GLY A 170 12.88 1.38 -17.82
CA GLY A 170 13.62 1.79 -16.64
C GLY A 170 13.88 0.60 -15.72
N ASN A 171 15.08 0.54 -15.14
CA ASN A 171 15.34 -0.25 -13.96
C ASN A 171 14.94 0.62 -12.76
N ALA A 172 14.11 0.07 -11.87
CA ALA A 172 13.74 0.74 -10.63
C ALA A 172 14.92 0.70 -9.65
#